data_6c1055ae662e10732c73bbbbdc7c8470
#
_entry.id   6c1055ae662e10732c73bbbbdc7c8470
#
_cell.length_a   1.000
_cell.length_b   1.000
_cell.length_c   1.000
_cell.angle_alpha   90.00
_cell.angle_beta   90.00
_cell.angle_gamma   90.00
#
_symmetry.space_group_name_H-M   'P 1'
#
loop_
_entity.id
_entity.type
_entity.pdbx_description
1 polymer ?
#
loop_
_entity_poly.entity_id
_entity_poly.type
_entity_poly.pdbx_seq_one_letter_code
_entity_poly.pdbx_strand_id
1 'polypeptide(L)'
;MKILVTGFTPFGGETINPSWEAVRALDDSIAGADIIKCEIPTEFEASIDALKDTIDAHQPNAILCVGQFGGSPSIQIERVAINLRDARTPDNAGFQPHDQPVVGSAPDAFFSTIPTRQITDRLRAAGIPAALSYSAGTYVCNNLLYAALYESSQAEKGNSVRCGFIHVPYLPDQAAAAVSNAPSMSLELMVQALTIAVGTIVECR
;
A
#
# COMPACT_ATOMS: atom_id res chain seq x y z
N MET A 1 3.68 -9.65 17.75
CA MET A 1 2.71 -9.18 16.72
C MET A 1 3.43 -9.25 15.38
N LYS A 2 2.78 -9.78 14.35
CA LYS A 2 3.33 -9.83 13.00
C LYS A 2 2.62 -8.79 12.13
N ILE A 3 3.37 -8.00 11.37
CA ILE A 3 2.83 -7.04 10.41
C ILE A 3 3.38 -7.38 9.02
N LEU A 4 2.49 -7.65 8.08
CA LEU A 4 2.85 -7.78 6.68
C LEU A 4 2.93 -6.38 6.07
N VAL A 5 4.07 -6.05 5.49
CA VAL A 5 4.27 -4.82 4.73
C VAL A 5 4.63 -5.20 3.30
N THR A 6 3.84 -4.73 2.32
CA THR A 6 4.04 -5.08 0.92
C THR A 6 4.47 -3.88 0.10
N GLY A 7 5.30 -4.11 -0.91
CA GLY A 7 5.64 -3.14 -1.96
C GLY A 7 5.45 -3.79 -3.32
N PHE A 8 5.43 -3.03 -4.40
CA PHE A 8 5.18 -3.55 -5.74
C PHE A 8 6.45 -3.67 -6.56
N THR A 9 6.43 -4.63 -7.50
CA THR A 9 7.43 -4.72 -8.58
C THR A 9 7.41 -3.47 -9.45
N PRO A 10 8.50 -3.14 -10.17
CA PRO A 10 8.53 -2.08 -11.16
C PRO A 10 7.45 -2.25 -12.23
N PHE A 11 6.93 -1.14 -12.77
CA PHE A 11 5.92 -1.11 -13.83
C PHE A 11 6.10 0.11 -14.74
N GLY A 12 5.41 0.12 -15.87
CA GLY A 12 5.41 1.27 -16.78
C GLY A 12 6.76 1.57 -17.43
N GLY A 13 7.65 0.59 -17.54
CA GLY A 13 8.99 0.76 -18.09
C GLY A 13 10.04 1.24 -17.08
N GLU A 14 9.66 1.46 -15.83
CA GLU A 14 10.58 1.79 -14.74
C GLU A 14 11.41 0.55 -14.34
N THR A 15 12.62 0.77 -13.83
CA THR A 15 13.52 -0.30 -13.35
C THR A 15 13.43 -0.53 -11.86
N ILE A 16 12.83 0.41 -11.12
CA ILE A 16 12.64 0.36 -9.67
C ILE A 16 11.21 0.78 -9.32
N ASN A 17 10.74 0.35 -8.16
CA ASN A 17 9.51 0.85 -7.57
C ASN A 17 9.79 1.36 -6.15
N PRO A 18 9.60 2.68 -5.87
CA PRO A 18 9.90 3.26 -4.56
C PRO A 18 9.17 2.58 -3.41
N SER A 19 8.01 1.99 -3.66
CA SER A 19 7.28 1.27 -2.61
C SER A 19 8.03 0.04 -2.14
N TRP A 20 8.56 -0.79 -3.06
CA TRP A 20 9.38 -1.93 -2.68
C TRP A 20 10.73 -1.52 -2.10
N GLU A 21 11.38 -0.50 -2.69
CA GLU A 21 12.65 0.01 -2.15
C GLU A 21 12.51 0.46 -0.68
N ALA A 22 11.41 1.14 -0.34
CA ALA A 22 11.15 1.58 1.01
C ALA A 22 10.80 0.41 1.94
N VAL A 23 9.97 -0.54 1.48
CA VAL A 23 9.57 -1.71 2.28
C VAL A 23 10.75 -2.63 2.57
N ARG A 24 11.57 -2.96 1.57
CA ARG A 24 12.74 -3.84 1.78
C ARG A 24 13.80 -3.25 2.70
N ALA A 25 13.85 -1.90 2.80
CA ALA A 25 14.77 -1.19 3.66
C ALA A 25 14.28 -1.00 5.11
N LEU A 26 13.05 -1.41 5.45
CA LEU A 26 12.57 -1.40 6.83
C LEU A 26 13.38 -2.36 7.72
N ASP A 27 13.47 -2.07 9.00
CA ASP A 27 13.97 -3.02 9.98
C ASP A 27 13.03 -4.24 10.09
N ASP A 28 13.58 -5.39 10.46
CA ASP A 28 12.80 -6.64 10.64
C ASP A 28 11.95 -6.63 11.92
N SER A 29 12.16 -5.65 12.80
CA SER A 29 11.34 -5.42 13.99
C SER A 29 11.12 -3.92 14.20
N ILE A 30 9.86 -3.50 14.33
CA ILE A 30 9.47 -2.11 14.58
C ILE A 30 8.48 -2.07 15.74
N ALA A 31 8.78 -1.29 16.77
CA ALA A 31 7.94 -1.14 17.97
C ALA A 31 7.56 -2.49 18.62
N GLY A 32 8.44 -3.50 18.53
CA GLY A 32 8.22 -4.84 19.06
C GLY A 32 7.31 -5.74 18.22
N ALA A 33 7.00 -5.34 16.99
CA ALA A 33 6.34 -6.20 16.01
C ALA A 33 7.35 -6.76 15.02
N ASP A 34 7.18 -8.02 14.62
CA ASP A 34 7.94 -8.67 13.55
C ASP A 34 7.40 -8.20 12.19
N ILE A 35 8.28 -7.74 11.31
CA ILE A 35 7.93 -7.22 10.00
C ILE A 35 8.18 -8.27 8.93
N ILE A 36 7.11 -8.67 8.26
CA ILE A 36 7.15 -9.55 7.10
C ILE A 36 7.09 -8.68 5.87
N LYS A 37 8.12 -8.73 5.02
CA LYS A 37 8.23 -7.94 3.80
C LYS A 37 7.90 -8.82 2.61
N CYS A 38 7.03 -8.33 1.72
CA CYS A 38 6.65 -9.06 0.51
C CYS A 38 6.61 -8.13 -0.70
N GLU A 39 7.32 -8.52 -1.76
CA GLU A 39 7.20 -7.87 -3.06
C GLU A 39 6.01 -8.45 -3.82
N ILE A 40 5.08 -7.59 -4.22
CA ILE A 40 3.83 -7.96 -4.90
C ILE A 40 3.95 -7.63 -6.40
N PRO A 41 3.56 -8.53 -7.30
CA PRO A 41 3.49 -8.23 -8.73
C PRO A 41 2.57 -7.04 -9.02
N THR A 42 2.97 -6.14 -9.93
CA THR A 42 2.11 -5.06 -10.41
C THR A 42 1.15 -5.60 -11.49
N GLU A 43 0.30 -6.53 -11.07
CA GLU A 43 -0.66 -7.28 -11.89
C GLU A 43 -1.95 -7.47 -11.10
N PHE A 44 -3.10 -7.34 -11.74
CA PHE A 44 -4.40 -7.36 -11.05
C PHE A 44 -4.66 -8.68 -10.32
N GLU A 45 -4.51 -9.81 -11.00
CA GLU A 45 -4.79 -11.12 -10.39
C GLU A 45 -3.62 -11.61 -9.53
N ALA A 46 -2.41 -11.60 -10.06
CA ALA A 46 -1.23 -12.11 -9.35
C ALA A 46 -0.94 -11.34 -8.05
N SER A 47 -1.32 -10.05 -7.97
CA SER A 47 -1.18 -9.28 -6.73
C SER A 47 -2.05 -9.83 -5.60
N ILE A 48 -3.27 -10.24 -5.90
CA ILE A 48 -4.20 -10.81 -4.92
C ILE A 48 -3.72 -12.20 -4.50
N ASP A 49 -3.30 -13.03 -5.45
CA ASP A 49 -2.80 -14.38 -5.16
C ASP A 49 -1.56 -14.33 -4.26
N ALA A 50 -0.57 -13.50 -4.60
CA ALA A 50 0.63 -13.30 -3.78
C ALA A 50 0.32 -12.80 -2.36
N LEU A 51 -0.68 -11.90 -2.24
CA LEU A 51 -1.14 -11.42 -0.93
C LEU A 51 -1.74 -12.56 -0.11
N LYS A 52 -2.64 -13.37 -0.70
CA LYS A 52 -3.30 -14.51 -0.04
C LYS A 52 -2.29 -15.55 0.40
N ASP A 53 -1.39 -15.95 -0.47
CA ASP A 53 -0.33 -16.91 -0.15
C ASP A 53 0.52 -16.42 1.04
N THR A 54 0.85 -15.12 1.07
CA THR A 54 1.63 -14.53 2.16
C THR A 54 0.83 -14.47 3.46
N ILE A 55 -0.47 -14.14 3.40
CA ILE A 55 -1.36 -14.16 4.57
C ILE A 55 -1.44 -15.58 5.14
N ASP A 56 -1.64 -16.59 4.29
CA ASP A 56 -1.78 -17.98 4.70
C ASP A 56 -0.50 -18.53 5.33
N ALA A 57 0.66 -18.19 4.76
CA ALA A 57 1.96 -18.63 5.27
C ALA A 57 2.33 -17.99 6.62
N HIS A 58 1.98 -16.71 6.82
CA HIS A 58 2.51 -15.93 7.95
C HIS A 58 1.47 -15.57 9.01
N GLN A 59 0.18 -15.57 8.67
CA GLN A 59 -0.94 -15.22 9.57
C GLN A 59 -0.69 -13.87 10.27
N PRO A 60 -0.57 -12.75 9.51
CA PRO A 60 -0.27 -11.45 10.08
C PRO A 60 -1.45 -10.89 10.90
N ASN A 61 -1.14 -10.04 11.88
CA ASN A 61 -2.14 -9.32 12.68
C ASN A 61 -2.57 -7.99 12.04
N ALA A 62 -1.73 -7.45 11.15
CA ALA A 62 -2.05 -6.28 10.34
C ALA A 62 -1.32 -6.34 8.99
N ILE A 63 -1.90 -5.69 7.98
CA ILE A 63 -1.37 -5.59 6.62
C ILE A 63 -1.27 -4.11 6.26
N LEU A 64 -0.08 -3.67 5.89
CA LEU A 64 0.18 -2.36 5.32
C LEU A 64 0.69 -2.53 3.89
N CYS A 65 -0.15 -2.26 2.92
CA CYS A 65 0.26 -2.22 1.53
C CYS A 65 0.87 -0.85 1.21
N VAL A 66 1.94 -0.85 0.41
CA VAL A 66 2.63 0.37 -0.02
C VAL A 66 2.70 0.38 -1.54
N GLY A 67 2.37 1.52 -2.17
CA GLY A 67 2.43 1.70 -3.62
C GLY A 67 3.05 3.03 -4.01
N GLN A 68 3.45 3.14 -5.28
CA GLN A 68 3.95 4.38 -5.86
C GLN A 68 2.80 5.26 -6.32
N PHE A 69 2.80 6.53 -5.91
CA PHE A 69 1.95 7.56 -6.51
C PHE A 69 2.83 8.69 -7.07
N GLY A 70 3.28 8.50 -8.30
CA GLY A 70 4.09 9.49 -9.01
C GLY A 70 3.34 10.81 -9.16
N GLY A 71 4.05 11.92 -8.91
CA GLY A 71 3.46 13.26 -8.94
C GLY A 71 2.85 13.71 -7.60
N SER A 72 2.76 12.87 -6.59
CA SER A 72 2.39 13.29 -5.24
C SER A 72 3.56 14.00 -4.54
N PRO A 73 3.36 15.16 -3.90
CA PRO A 73 4.39 15.82 -3.10
C PRO A 73 4.49 15.29 -1.66
N SER A 74 3.67 14.31 -1.29
CA SER A 74 3.55 13.84 0.09
C SER A 74 3.15 12.36 0.16
N ILE A 75 3.41 11.75 1.30
CA ILE A 75 2.88 10.43 1.66
C ILE A 75 1.34 10.52 1.69
N GLN A 76 0.65 9.61 0.99
CA GLN A 76 -0.81 9.55 0.98
C GLN A 76 -1.28 8.34 1.78
N ILE A 77 -2.11 8.56 2.79
CA ILE A 77 -2.68 7.51 3.63
C ILE A 77 -4.11 7.25 3.14
N GLU A 78 -4.34 6.11 2.50
CA GLU A 78 -5.59 5.80 1.84
C GLU A 78 -6.69 5.43 2.84
N ARG A 79 -7.82 6.15 2.76
CA ARG A 79 -8.98 5.94 3.65
C ARG A 79 -9.95 4.90 3.15
N VAL A 80 -10.03 4.69 1.85
CA VAL A 80 -11.08 3.90 1.21
C VAL A 80 -10.54 3.15 -0.01
N ALA A 81 -11.01 1.93 -0.18
CA ALA A 81 -10.89 1.17 -1.42
C ALA A 81 -12.28 0.96 -2.02
N ILE A 82 -12.38 1.01 -3.34
CA ILE A 82 -13.63 0.80 -4.07
C ILE A 82 -13.59 -0.50 -4.87
N ASN A 83 -14.76 -1.11 -5.07
CA ASN A 83 -14.90 -2.37 -5.81
C ASN A 83 -14.90 -2.12 -7.32
N LEU A 84 -13.81 -1.52 -7.82
CA LEU A 84 -13.69 -1.13 -9.22
C LEU A 84 -12.27 -1.34 -9.74
N ARG A 85 -12.16 -1.99 -10.89
CA ARG A 85 -10.99 -2.07 -11.77
C ARG A 85 -11.30 -1.30 -13.05
N ASP A 86 -10.61 -0.19 -13.27
CA ASP A 86 -10.74 0.61 -14.51
C ASP A 86 -9.36 1.20 -14.84
N ALA A 87 -8.61 0.46 -15.68
CA ALA A 87 -7.20 0.71 -15.94
C ALA A 87 -6.98 1.60 -17.17
N ARG A 88 -6.23 2.69 -17.03
CA ARG A 88 -5.82 3.54 -18.15
C ARG A 88 -4.74 2.91 -19.01
N THR A 89 -3.94 2.01 -18.43
CA THR A 89 -2.85 1.27 -19.08
C THR A 89 -2.90 -0.18 -18.63
N PRO A 90 -2.43 -1.13 -19.46
CA PRO A 90 -2.35 -2.53 -19.04
C PRO A 90 -1.38 -2.67 -17.86
N ASP A 91 -1.59 -3.73 -17.07
CA ASP A 91 -0.66 -4.16 -16.03
C ASP A 91 0.57 -4.89 -16.63
N ASN A 92 1.46 -5.41 -15.78
CA ASN A 92 2.67 -6.09 -16.26
C ASN A 92 2.38 -7.41 -17.02
N ALA A 93 1.21 -8.02 -16.82
CA ALA A 93 0.75 -9.18 -17.58
C ALA A 93 0.02 -8.80 -18.90
N GLY A 94 -0.16 -7.50 -19.15
CA GLY A 94 -0.89 -7.00 -20.33
C GLY A 94 -2.41 -6.95 -20.15
N PHE A 95 -2.91 -7.19 -18.94
CA PHE A 95 -4.33 -7.13 -18.64
C PHE A 95 -4.77 -5.69 -18.34
N GLN A 96 -5.83 -5.24 -19.02
CA GLN A 96 -6.37 -3.89 -18.89
C GLN A 96 -7.89 -3.95 -18.68
N PRO A 97 -8.35 -4.10 -17.43
CA PRO A 97 -9.78 -4.15 -17.12
C PRO A 97 -10.44 -2.78 -17.28
N HIS A 98 -11.70 -2.78 -17.74
CA HIS A 98 -12.55 -1.60 -17.81
C HIS A 98 -13.88 -1.89 -17.09
N ASP A 99 -14.23 -1.02 -16.13
CA ASP A 99 -15.50 -1.05 -15.40
C ASP A 99 -15.85 -2.44 -14.82
N GLN A 100 -14.85 -3.12 -14.23
CA GLN A 100 -14.99 -4.46 -13.65
C GLN A 100 -14.92 -4.40 -12.12
N PRO A 101 -15.69 -5.22 -11.38
CA PRO A 101 -15.52 -5.33 -9.95
C PRO A 101 -14.21 -6.04 -9.59
N VAL A 102 -13.62 -5.68 -8.44
CA VAL A 102 -12.51 -6.44 -7.85
C VAL A 102 -13.00 -7.79 -7.37
N VAL A 103 -14.15 -7.81 -6.67
CA VAL A 103 -14.83 -9.02 -6.21
C VAL A 103 -16.30 -8.93 -6.59
N GLY A 104 -16.77 -9.88 -7.37
CA GLY A 104 -18.19 -9.95 -7.77
C GLY A 104 -19.11 -10.07 -6.57
N SER A 105 -20.22 -9.34 -6.56
CA SER A 105 -21.25 -9.38 -5.52
C SER A 105 -20.77 -9.00 -4.11
N ALA A 106 -19.65 -8.27 -4.00
CA ALA A 106 -19.14 -7.71 -2.75
C ALA A 106 -19.56 -6.23 -2.60
N PRO A 107 -19.43 -5.61 -1.42
CA PRO A 107 -19.77 -4.21 -1.18
C PRO A 107 -19.03 -3.24 -2.11
N ASP A 108 -19.64 -2.09 -2.42
CA ASP A 108 -19.04 -1.08 -3.31
C ASP A 108 -17.72 -0.51 -2.79
N ALA A 109 -17.51 -0.48 -1.47
CA ALA A 109 -16.31 0.07 -0.86
C ALA A 109 -16.05 -0.46 0.55
N PHE A 110 -14.78 -0.42 0.97
CA PHE A 110 -14.34 -0.64 2.34
C PHE A 110 -13.47 0.52 2.82
N PHE A 111 -13.63 0.92 4.08
CA PHE A 111 -12.67 1.81 4.73
C PHE A 111 -11.46 1.05 5.25
N SER A 112 -10.27 1.66 5.13
CA SER A 112 -9.06 1.19 5.81
C SER A 112 -9.31 1.03 7.31
N THR A 113 -8.83 -0.06 7.89
CA THR A 113 -9.01 -0.39 9.31
C THR A 113 -7.78 -0.06 10.16
N ILE A 114 -6.70 0.45 9.56
CA ILE A 114 -5.55 1.04 10.28
C ILE A 114 -5.89 2.46 10.76
N PRO A 115 -5.16 3.01 11.76
CA PRO A 115 -5.44 4.34 12.33
C PRO A 115 -4.96 5.49 11.41
N THR A 116 -5.58 5.62 10.22
CA THR A 116 -5.14 6.51 9.13
C THR A 116 -4.92 7.96 9.56
N ARG A 117 -5.82 8.53 10.39
CA ARG A 117 -5.68 9.92 10.89
C ARG A 117 -4.49 10.07 11.81
N GLN A 118 -4.34 9.16 12.77
CA GLN A 118 -3.21 9.21 13.72
C GLN A 118 -1.86 9.03 13.00
N ILE A 119 -1.80 8.15 11.99
CA ILE A 119 -0.62 8.01 11.12
C ILE A 119 -0.32 9.36 10.46
N THR A 120 -1.31 9.98 9.81
CA THR A 120 -1.13 11.28 9.15
C THR A 120 -0.63 12.35 10.10
N ASP A 121 -1.23 12.45 11.29
CA ASP A 121 -0.88 13.47 12.29
C ASP A 121 0.53 13.26 12.84
N ARG A 122 0.94 12.00 13.10
CA ARG A 122 2.30 11.67 13.54
C ARG A 122 3.37 11.94 12.48
N LEU A 123 3.07 11.63 11.22
CA LEU A 123 3.98 11.95 10.12
C LEU A 123 4.21 13.46 10.03
N ARG A 124 3.14 14.26 10.08
CA ARG A 124 3.24 15.71 10.07
C ARG A 124 3.99 16.28 11.28
N ALA A 125 3.75 15.72 12.45
CA ALA A 125 4.47 16.08 13.67
C ALA A 125 5.97 15.76 13.59
N ALA A 126 6.35 14.73 12.82
CA ALA A 126 7.74 14.40 12.52
C ALA A 126 8.34 15.20 11.33
N GLY A 127 7.61 16.20 10.80
CA GLY A 127 8.07 17.03 9.68
C GLY A 127 7.97 16.35 8.31
N ILE A 128 7.28 15.20 8.21
CA ILE A 128 7.11 14.46 6.96
C ILE A 128 5.81 14.92 6.28
N PRO A 129 5.86 15.39 5.01
CA PRO A 129 4.66 15.76 4.28
C PRO A 129 3.74 14.54 4.12
N ALA A 130 2.52 14.63 4.65
CA ALA A 130 1.55 13.56 4.63
C ALA A 130 0.12 14.08 4.50
N ALA A 131 -0.76 13.34 3.83
CA ALA A 131 -2.17 13.67 3.68
C ALA A 131 -3.05 12.42 3.75
N LEU A 132 -4.30 12.60 4.19
CA LEU A 132 -5.33 11.59 3.99
C LEU A 132 -5.76 11.62 2.52
N SER A 133 -5.82 10.45 1.91
CA SER A 133 -6.36 10.25 0.56
C SER A 133 -7.70 9.51 0.63
N TYR A 134 -8.61 9.88 -0.26
CA TYR A 134 -9.94 9.27 -0.36
C TYR A 134 -10.12 8.53 -1.68
N SER A 135 -9.02 8.23 -2.38
CA SER A 135 -9.05 7.41 -3.59
C SER A 135 -7.67 6.84 -3.88
N ALA A 136 -7.55 5.53 -3.78
CA ALA A 136 -6.35 4.78 -4.21
C ALA A 136 -6.32 4.57 -5.74
N GLY A 137 -7.19 5.26 -6.48
CA GLY A 137 -7.38 5.06 -7.91
C GLY A 137 -8.21 3.82 -8.24
N THR A 138 -8.02 3.28 -9.44
CA THR A 138 -8.73 2.11 -9.96
C THR A 138 -7.80 1.10 -10.62
N TYR A 139 -6.50 1.22 -10.33
CA TYR A 139 -5.44 0.33 -10.79
C TYR A 139 -5.09 -0.72 -9.72
N VAL A 140 -3.96 -1.40 -9.86
CA VAL A 140 -3.53 -2.50 -8.99
C VAL A 140 -3.44 -2.12 -7.50
N CYS A 141 -3.14 -0.86 -7.17
CA CYS A 141 -3.10 -0.38 -5.78
C CYS A 141 -4.48 -0.48 -5.09
N ASN A 142 -5.52 0.06 -5.72
CA ASN A 142 -6.88 -0.06 -5.22
C ASN A 142 -7.36 -1.51 -5.19
N ASN A 143 -7.01 -2.28 -6.23
CA ASN A 143 -7.33 -3.71 -6.33
C ASN A 143 -6.78 -4.50 -5.13
N LEU A 144 -5.49 -4.29 -4.79
CA LEU A 144 -4.85 -4.97 -3.65
C LEU A 144 -5.44 -4.53 -2.31
N LEU A 145 -5.65 -3.21 -2.11
CA LEU A 145 -6.24 -2.70 -0.87
C LEU A 145 -7.66 -3.24 -0.68
N TYR A 146 -8.47 -3.23 -1.75
CA TYR A 146 -9.83 -3.75 -1.70
C TYR A 146 -9.84 -5.24 -1.34
N ALA A 147 -9.01 -6.05 -2.01
CA ALA A 147 -8.89 -7.47 -1.74
C ALA A 147 -8.46 -7.75 -0.29
N ALA A 148 -7.45 -7.03 0.24
CA ALA A 148 -7.01 -7.18 1.62
C ALA A 148 -8.12 -6.87 2.63
N LEU A 149 -8.89 -5.81 2.39
CA LEU A 149 -10.02 -5.42 3.26
C LEU A 149 -11.19 -6.41 3.15
N TYR A 150 -11.46 -6.90 1.95
CA TYR A 150 -12.49 -7.92 1.72
C TYR A 150 -12.15 -9.22 2.45
N GLU A 151 -10.95 -9.77 2.27
CA GLU A 151 -10.51 -10.98 2.97
C GLU A 151 -10.58 -10.80 4.50
N SER A 152 -10.12 -9.66 5.01
CA SER A 152 -10.24 -9.36 6.44
C SER A 152 -11.69 -9.30 6.92
N SER A 153 -12.62 -8.84 6.08
CA SER A 153 -14.05 -8.74 6.42
C SER A 153 -14.75 -10.10 6.49
N GLN A 154 -14.19 -11.13 5.82
CA GLN A 154 -14.73 -12.50 5.82
C GLN A 154 -14.26 -13.31 7.03
N ALA A 155 -13.24 -12.83 7.76
CA ALA A 155 -12.75 -13.51 8.95
C ALA A 155 -13.82 -13.54 10.07
N GLU A 156 -13.80 -14.58 10.89
CA GLU A 156 -14.67 -14.67 12.07
C GLU A 156 -14.47 -13.47 13.01
N LYS A 157 -15.55 -13.05 13.69
CA LYS A 157 -15.49 -11.96 14.67
C LYS A 157 -14.39 -12.22 15.71
N GLY A 158 -13.43 -11.31 15.78
CA GLY A 158 -12.28 -11.40 16.68
C GLY A 158 -10.95 -11.77 15.98
N ASN A 159 -10.99 -12.27 14.75
CA ASN A 159 -9.81 -12.62 13.95
C ASN A 159 -9.57 -11.66 12.76
N SER A 160 -10.28 -10.54 12.70
CA SER A 160 -10.12 -9.60 11.58
C SER A 160 -8.73 -8.94 11.61
N VAL A 161 -8.02 -9.05 10.48
CA VAL A 161 -6.72 -8.43 10.26
C VAL A 161 -6.92 -6.96 9.92
N ARG A 162 -6.16 -6.05 10.54
CA ARG A 162 -6.22 -4.63 10.17
C ARG A 162 -5.48 -4.39 8.87
N CYS A 163 -6.15 -3.75 7.92
CA CYS A 163 -5.60 -3.50 6.59
C CYS A 163 -5.63 -2.02 6.24
N GLY A 164 -4.60 -1.57 5.53
CA GLY A 164 -4.52 -0.22 4.99
C GLY A 164 -3.47 -0.09 3.91
N PHE A 165 -3.39 1.10 3.33
CA PHE A 165 -2.52 1.40 2.21
C PHE A 165 -1.88 2.78 2.35
N ILE A 166 -0.61 2.87 1.95
CA ILE A 166 0.14 4.12 1.87
C ILE A 166 0.74 4.24 0.48
N HIS A 167 0.51 5.36 -0.17
CA HIS A 167 1.24 5.74 -1.37
C HIS A 167 2.46 6.60 -1.03
N VAL A 168 3.57 6.28 -1.68
CA VAL A 168 4.83 7.04 -1.61
C VAL A 168 5.09 7.76 -2.92
N PRO A 169 5.74 8.95 -2.91
CA PRO A 169 6.15 9.68 -4.12
C PRO A 169 7.20 8.93 -4.95
N TYR A 170 7.64 9.55 -6.05
CA TYR A 170 8.84 9.14 -6.77
C TYR A 170 10.10 9.28 -5.91
N LEU A 171 11.10 8.45 -6.17
CA LEU A 171 12.47 8.70 -5.74
C LEU A 171 13.10 9.87 -6.54
N PRO A 172 14.11 10.56 -5.99
CA PRO A 172 14.76 11.67 -6.67
C PRO A 172 15.29 11.32 -8.08
N ASP A 173 15.87 10.13 -8.26
CA ASP A 173 16.38 9.68 -9.55
C ASP A 173 15.27 9.47 -10.59
N GLN A 174 14.10 8.96 -10.18
CA GLN A 174 12.94 8.83 -11.06
C GLN A 174 12.42 10.22 -11.47
N ALA A 175 12.30 11.15 -10.52
CA ALA A 175 11.87 12.51 -10.82
C ALA A 175 12.86 13.26 -11.71
N ALA A 176 14.16 13.03 -11.54
CA ALA A 176 15.20 13.63 -12.37
C ALA A 176 15.20 13.09 -13.81
N ALA A 177 14.86 11.81 -13.99
CA ALA A 177 14.73 11.18 -15.30
C ALA A 177 13.42 11.54 -16.01
N ALA A 178 12.37 11.90 -15.25
CA ALA A 178 11.07 12.26 -15.82
C ALA A 178 11.15 13.59 -16.57
N VAL A 179 10.44 13.68 -17.71
CA VAL A 179 10.34 14.92 -18.51
C VAL A 179 9.56 16.02 -17.77
N SER A 180 8.77 15.66 -16.76
CA SER A 180 8.00 16.57 -15.93
C SER A 180 8.78 16.87 -14.63
N ASN A 181 8.71 18.11 -14.12
CA ASN A 181 9.21 18.50 -12.80
C ASN A 181 8.37 17.85 -11.69
N ALA A 182 8.35 16.52 -11.63
CA ALA A 182 7.60 15.79 -10.66
C ALA A 182 8.22 15.94 -9.25
N PRO A 183 7.40 16.10 -8.20
CA PRO A 183 7.92 16.06 -6.84
C PRO A 183 8.45 14.66 -6.51
N SER A 184 9.43 14.63 -5.61
CA SER A 184 10.06 13.38 -5.15
C SER A 184 10.29 13.41 -3.64
N MET A 185 10.59 12.25 -3.07
CA MET A 185 10.96 12.10 -1.66
C MET A 185 12.15 11.14 -1.58
N SER A 186 13.10 11.41 -0.67
CA SER A 186 14.24 10.50 -0.50
C SER A 186 13.79 9.16 0.09
N LEU A 187 14.54 8.10 -0.20
CA LEU A 187 14.27 6.76 0.32
C LEU A 187 14.25 6.75 1.86
N GLU A 188 15.20 7.44 2.47
CA GLU A 188 15.32 7.52 3.93
C GLU A 188 14.07 8.13 4.58
N LEU A 189 13.51 9.18 3.95
CA LEU A 189 12.30 9.83 4.46
C LEU A 189 11.07 8.93 4.28
N MET A 190 10.99 8.16 3.19
CA MET A 190 9.94 7.16 2.99
C MET A 190 10.04 6.03 4.04
N VAL A 191 11.25 5.51 4.30
CA VAL A 191 11.48 4.49 5.32
C VAL A 191 11.10 4.99 6.70
N GLN A 192 11.48 6.23 7.04
CA GLN A 192 11.08 6.87 8.29
C GLN A 192 9.55 6.99 8.39
N ALA A 193 8.88 7.38 7.30
CA ALA A 193 7.42 7.47 7.25
C ALA A 193 6.75 6.12 7.50
N LEU A 194 7.22 5.08 6.83
CA LEU A 194 6.68 3.73 7.02
C LEU A 194 6.95 3.18 8.43
N THR A 195 8.12 3.46 9.00
CA THR A 195 8.45 3.09 10.39
C THR A 195 7.49 3.74 11.39
N ILE A 196 7.18 5.04 11.23
CA ILE A 196 6.20 5.74 12.05
C ILE A 196 4.79 5.16 11.86
N ALA A 197 4.41 4.86 10.61
CA ALA A 197 3.11 4.27 10.30
C ALA A 197 2.94 2.89 10.96
N VAL A 198 3.92 2.01 10.83
CA VAL A 198 3.95 0.69 11.46
C VAL A 198 3.91 0.81 12.99
N GLY A 199 4.74 1.66 13.60
CA GLY A 199 4.72 1.92 15.04
C GLY A 199 3.34 2.40 15.51
N THR A 200 2.68 3.27 14.73
CA THR A 200 1.32 3.74 15.05
C THR A 200 0.30 2.59 14.99
N ILE A 201 0.41 1.70 13.99
CA ILE A 201 -0.45 0.51 13.89
C ILE A 201 -0.27 -0.42 15.10
N VAL A 202 0.95 -0.58 15.59
CA VAL A 202 1.24 -1.41 16.78
C VAL A 202 0.62 -0.82 18.05
N GLU A 203 0.76 0.49 18.27
CA GLU A 203 0.31 1.18 19.47
C GLU A 203 -1.21 1.35 19.56
N CYS A 204 -1.89 1.51 18.42
CA CYS A 204 -3.34 1.68 18.34
C CYS A 204 -4.03 0.32 18.20
N ARG A 205 -4.07 -0.46 19.26
CA ARG A 205 -4.76 -1.78 19.29
C ARG A 205 -6.27 -1.65 19.50
#